data_868195830badfeab9743b627f794e145
#
_entry.id   868195830badfeab9743b627f794e145
#
_cell.length_a   1.000
_cell.length_b   1.000
_cell.length_c   1.000
_cell.angle_alpha   90.00
_cell.angle_beta   90.00
_cell.angle_gamma   90.00
#
_symmetry.space_group_name_H-M   'P 1'
#
loop_
_entity.id
_entity.type
_entity.pdbx_description
1 polymer ?
#
loop_
_entity_poly.entity_id
_entity_poly.type
_entity_poly.pdbx_seq_one_letter_code
_entity_poly.pdbx_strand_id
1 'polypeptide(L)'
;MATERLFLRVSSKPGPLKLSEIPEGGFCLSAFLVISNSRNPKEVLLGHLNPDAPWDHIGALDPPRVEMNKNGWLLPSCHLTVGESPQEAAKRILKEQLELSEQKLEGPMIFSEVYGEHSHWDLEFVFLGKRESVKKTPAWRELRFVDTSKLRKEDFARLHEDILASVGKWKPA
;
A
#
# COMPACT_ATOMS: atom_id res chain seq x y z
N MET A 1 19.24 12.19 -23.89
CA MET A 1 20.29 11.64 -23.02
C MET A 1 19.86 10.22 -22.64
N ALA A 2 20.68 9.21 -22.88
CA ALA A 2 20.37 7.85 -22.48
C ALA A 2 20.39 7.80 -20.95
N THR A 3 19.28 7.35 -20.36
CA THR A 3 19.18 7.15 -18.91
C THR A 3 20.19 6.05 -18.53
N GLU A 4 21.17 6.40 -17.72
CA GLU A 4 22.16 5.45 -17.23
C GLU A 4 21.42 4.36 -16.42
N ARG A 5 21.52 3.12 -16.85
CA ARG A 5 20.93 1.99 -16.10
C ARG A 5 21.83 1.68 -14.92
N LEU A 6 21.37 2.04 -13.74
CA LEU A 6 21.97 1.58 -12.49
C LEU A 6 21.60 0.11 -12.29
N PHE A 7 22.53 -0.79 -12.61
CA PHE A 7 22.41 -2.17 -12.17
C PHE A 7 22.89 -2.26 -10.73
N LEU A 8 21.97 -2.37 -9.78
CA LEU A 8 22.32 -2.75 -8.42
C LEU A 8 22.93 -4.16 -8.47
N ARG A 9 24.25 -4.25 -8.35
CA ARG A 9 24.90 -5.50 -8.03
C ARG A 9 24.63 -5.78 -6.55
N VAL A 10 23.58 -6.52 -6.31
CA VAL A 10 23.16 -6.83 -4.95
C VAL A 10 24.04 -7.92 -4.34
N SER A 11 24.72 -8.75 -5.15
CA SER A 11 25.79 -9.65 -4.73
C SER A 11 26.66 -10.03 -5.91
N SER A 12 27.98 -10.15 -5.70
CA SER A 12 28.91 -10.71 -6.67
C SER A 12 28.97 -12.25 -6.63
N LYS A 13 28.23 -12.88 -5.69
CA LYS A 13 28.20 -14.33 -5.49
C LYS A 13 26.82 -14.89 -5.83
N PRO A 14 26.73 -16.10 -6.42
CA PRO A 14 25.45 -16.79 -6.58
C PRO A 14 24.82 -17.05 -5.20
N GLY A 15 23.54 -16.76 -5.05
CA GLY A 15 22.78 -17.02 -3.83
C GLY A 15 21.83 -15.91 -3.44
N PRO A 16 21.05 -16.11 -2.38
CA PRO A 16 20.10 -15.11 -1.92
C PRO A 16 20.83 -13.90 -1.36
N LEU A 17 20.17 -12.73 -1.47
CA LEU A 17 20.58 -11.47 -0.87
C LEU A 17 20.77 -11.61 0.64
N LYS A 18 21.90 -11.15 1.14
CA LYS A 18 22.13 -11.00 2.56
C LYS A 18 21.62 -9.62 3.02
N LEU A 19 21.19 -9.51 4.27
CA LEU A 19 20.76 -8.23 4.85
C LEU A 19 21.82 -7.13 4.73
N SER A 20 23.11 -7.48 4.79
CA SER A 20 24.22 -6.54 4.61
C SER A 20 24.40 -6.02 3.19
N GLU A 21 23.67 -6.57 2.22
CA GLU A 21 23.72 -6.22 0.80
C GLU A 21 22.53 -5.37 0.36
N ILE A 22 21.59 -5.10 1.29
CA ILE A 22 20.41 -4.25 1.04
C ILE A 22 20.83 -2.77 1.11
N PRO A 23 20.29 -1.90 0.22
CA PRO A 23 20.53 -0.45 0.28
C PRO A 23 20.27 0.13 1.67
N GLU A 24 20.99 1.17 2.06
CA GLU A 24 20.91 1.79 3.39
C GLU A 24 19.49 2.24 3.75
N GLY A 25 18.72 2.72 2.78
CA GLY A 25 17.32 3.11 2.95
C GLY A 25 16.32 1.94 3.02
N GLY A 26 16.81 0.72 2.86
CA GLY A 26 16.02 -0.49 3.01
C GLY A 26 15.29 -0.97 1.75
N PHE A 27 14.58 -2.07 1.93
CA PHE A 27 13.77 -2.72 0.92
C PHE A 27 12.44 -3.14 1.56
N CYS A 28 11.33 -2.76 0.96
CA CYS A 28 10.00 -3.13 1.44
C CYS A 28 9.27 -4.04 0.45
N LEU A 29 8.48 -4.94 1.00
CA LEU A 29 7.47 -5.71 0.29
C LEU A 29 6.13 -5.27 0.83
N SER A 30 5.31 -4.61 -0.01
CA SER A 30 4.07 -3.98 0.42
C SER A 30 2.86 -4.55 -0.33
N ALA A 31 1.78 -4.86 0.37
CA ALA A 31 0.51 -5.25 -0.22
C ALA A 31 -0.52 -4.14 -0.09
N PHE A 32 -1.28 -3.90 -1.15
CA PHE A 32 -2.31 -2.87 -1.22
C PHE A 32 -3.62 -3.44 -1.73
N LEU A 33 -4.74 -3.02 -1.15
CA LEU A 33 -6.08 -3.34 -1.64
C LEU A 33 -6.72 -2.10 -2.26
N VAL A 34 -6.96 -2.14 -3.57
CA VAL A 34 -7.74 -1.13 -4.28
C VAL A 34 -9.14 -1.68 -4.50
N ILE A 35 -10.05 -1.36 -3.58
CA ILE A 35 -11.44 -1.81 -3.60
C ILE A 35 -12.30 -0.69 -4.17
N SER A 36 -12.84 -0.89 -5.37
CA SER A 36 -13.76 0.06 -6.00
C SER A 36 -15.19 -0.19 -5.54
N ASN A 37 -15.98 0.88 -5.46
CA ASN A 37 -17.42 0.78 -5.27
C ASN A 37 -18.06 0.09 -6.50
N SER A 38 -18.82 -0.99 -6.28
CA SER A 38 -19.44 -1.74 -7.37
C SER A 38 -20.55 -0.94 -8.10
N ARG A 39 -21.15 0.06 -7.43
CA ARG A 39 -22.18 0.95 -8.03
C ARG A 39 -21.55 2.18 -8.69
N ASN A 40 -20.41 2.64 -8.21
CA ASN A 40 -19.69 3.79 -8.76
C ASN A 40 -18.19 3.49 -8.86
N PRO A 41 -17.69 2.98 -10.00
CA PRO A 41 -16.29 2.60 -10.16
C PRO A 41 -15.25 3.73 -10.03
N LYS A 42 -15.70 5.00 -10.00
CA LYS A 42 -14.82 6.15 -9.73
C LYS A 42 -14.47 6.28 -8.24
N GLU A 43 -15.27 5.63 -7.39
CA GLU A 43 -15.03 5.66 -5.96
C GLU A 43 -14.17 4.46 -5.54
N VAL A 44 -13.16 4.74 -4.72
CA VAL A 44 -12.25 3.75 -4.13
C VAL A 44 -12.35 3.83 -2.61
N LEU A 45 -12.25 2.68 -1.95
CA LEU A 45 -12.22 2.59 -0.51
C LEU A 45 -10.92 3.19 0.03
N LEU A 46 -11.04 4.28 0.76
CA LEU A 46 -9.94 4.98 1.42
C LEU A 46 -10.30 5.22 2.89
N GLY A 47 -9.27 5.39 3.71
CA GLY A 47 -9.47 5.70 5.12
C GLY A 47 -8.42 6.63 5.69
N HIS A 48 -8.77 7.23 6.83
CA HIS A 48 -7.85 7.91 7.74
C HIS A 48 -7.53 6.99 8.91
N LEU A 49 -6.25 6.85 9.23
CA LEU A 49 -5.79 6.00 10.34
C LEU A 49 -6.44 6.42 11.66
N ASN A 50 -6.81 5.43 12.47
CA ASN A 50 -7.07 5.66 13.88
C ASN A 50 -5.75 5.54 14.65
N PRO A 51 -5.22 6.62 15.24
CA PRO A 51 -3.92 6.57 15.95
C PRO A 51 -3.91 5.62 17.16
N ASP A 52 -5.08 5.33 17.73
CA ASP A 52 -5.21 4.45 18.90
C ASP A 52 -5.25 2.96 18.52
N ALA A 53 -5.28 2.64 17.22
CA ALA A 53 -5.23 1.25 16.76
C ALA A 53 -3.79 0.73 16.72
N PRO A 54 -3.55 -0.59 16.88
CA PRO A 54 -2.21 -1.19 16.92
C PRO A 54 -1.60 -1.31 15.52
N TRP A 55 -1.31 -0.17 14.88
CA TRP A 55 -0.81 -0.11 13.50
C TRP A 55 0.58 -0.74 13.32
N ASP A 56 1.38 -0.80 14.36
CA ASP A 56 2.64 -1.54 14.41
C ASP A 56 2.42 -3.04 14.12
N HIS A 57 1.31 -3.59 14.57
CA HIS A 57 0.92 -4.97 14.34
C HIS A 57 0.16 -5.17 13.01
N ILE A 58 -0.89 -4.36 12.75
CA ILE A 58 -1.80 -4.60 11.61
C ILE A 58 -1.31 -4.01 10.29
N GLY A 59 -0.37 -3.06 10.31
CA GLY A 59 0.10 -2.35 9.11
C GLY A 59 1.61 -2.15 9.05
N ALA A 60 2.36 -2.61 10.07
CA ALA A 60 3.80 -2.37 10.24
C ALA A 60 4.16 -0.87 10.26
N LEU A 61 3.30 -0.06 10.90
CA LEU A 61 3.51 1.37 11.08
C LEU A 61 3.81 1.68 12.55
N ASP A 62 4.98 2.21 12.80
CA ASP A 62 5.35 2.72 14.12
C ASP A 62 4.53 3.98 14.49
N PRO A 63 4.42 4.33 15.77
CA PRO A 63 3.66 5.49 16.22
C PRO A 63 4.03 6.81 15.54
N PRO A 64 5.30 7.16 15.30
CA PRO A 64 5.68 8.36 14.56
C PRO A 64 5.12 8.39 13.13
N ARG A 65 5.15 7.25 12.41
CA ARG A 65 4.57 7.16 11.07
C ARG A 65 3.06 7.26 11.08
N VAL A 66 2.40 6.68 12.08
CA VAL A 66 0.94 6.81 12.25
C VAL A 66 0.57 8.28 12.47
N GLU A 67 1.25 8.96 13.38
CA GLU A 67 1.00 10.37 13.68
C GLU A 67 1.21 11.27 12.47
N MET A 68 2.28 11.07 11.72
CA MET A 68 2.60 11.82 10.51
C MET A 68 1.52 11.65 9.41
N ASN A 69 0.91 10.47 9.31
CA ASN A 69 0.05 10.09 8.19
C ASN A 69 -1.45 10.06 8.54
N LYS A 70 -1.85 10.35 9.76
CA LYS A 70 -3.24 10.19 10.25
C LYS A 70 -4.28 11.05 9.54
N ASN A 71 -3.88 12.13 8.87
CA ASN A 71 -4.78 13.08 8.22
C ASN A 71 -4.88 12.91 6.71
N GLY A 72 -4.03 12.10 6.07
CA GLY A 72 -4.12 11.83 4.65
C GLY A 72 -4.95 10.58 4.34
N TRP A 73 -5.50 10.53 3.14
CA TRP A 73 -6.18 9.35 2.63
C TRP A 73 -5.20 8.22 2.34
N LEU A 74 -5.55 7.03 2.77
CA LEU A 74 -4.75 5.81 2.61
C LEU A 74 -5.59 4.66 2.06
N LEU A 75 -4.95 3.83 1.25
CA LEU A 75 -5.46 2.51 0.90
C LEU A 75 -5.27 1.55 2.09
N PRO A 76 -6.15 0.57 2.29
CA PRO A 76 -5.84 -0.58 3.15
C PRO A 76 -4.58 -1.28 2.62
N SER A 77 -3.55 -1.34 3.45
CA SER A 77 -2.22 -1.82 3.07
C SER A 77 -1.39 -2.29 4.26
N CYS A 78 -0.39 -3.10 4.00
CA CYS A 78 0.59 -3.51 5.00
C CYS A 78 1.90 -3.93 4.34
N HIS A 79 2.98 -3.94 5.10
CA HIS A 79 4.18 -4.69 4.72
C HIS A 79 3.95 -6.18 4.91
N LEU A 80 4.59 -6.99 4.07
CA LEU A 80 4.62 -8.44 4.24
C LEU A 80 5.48 -8.80 5.46
N THR A 81 5.06 -9.82 6.18
CA THR A 81 5.89 -10.45 7.20
C THR A 81 6.83 -11.49 6.56
N VAL A 82 7.91 -11.82 7.25
CA VAL A 82 8.87 -12.84 6.76
C VAL A 82 8.16 -14.17 6.54
N GLY A 83 8.26 -14.71 5.34
CA GLY A 83 7.61 -15.97 4.95
C GLY A 83 6.16 -15.85 4.50
N GLU A 84 5.57 -14.66 4.57
CA GLU A 84 4.20 -14.39 4.10
C GLU A 84 4.18 -14.17 2.60
N SER A 85 3.25 -14.82 1.90
CA SER A 85 2.99 -14.52 0.50
C SER A 85 2.17 -13.22 0.34
N PRO A 86 2.20 -12.55 -0.84
CA PRO A 86 1.36 -11.40 -1.09
C PRO A 86 -0.14 -11.67 -0.90
N GLN A 87 -0.60 -12.87 -1.23
CA GLN A 87 -1.99 -13.30 -1.06
C GLN A 87 -2.39 -13.43 0.41
N GLU A 88 -1.47 -13.92 1.25
CA GLU A 88 -1.70 -14.00 2.70
C GLU A 88 -1.72 -12.60 3.32
N ALA A 89 -0.82 -11.70 2.91
CA ALA A 89 -0.84 -10.31 3.32
C ALA A 89 -2.17 -9.62 2.95
N ALA A 90 -2.67 -9.83 1.71
CA ALA A 90 -3.97 -9.30 1.29
C ALA A 90 -5.14 -9.83 2.16
N LYS A 91 -5.14 -11.13 2.50
CA LYS A 91 -6.13 -11.72 3.42
C LYS A 91 -6.03 -11.15 4.83
N ARG A 92 -4.81 -10.90 5.30
CA ARG A 92 -4.57 -10.28 6.60
C ARG A 92 -5.10 -8.84 6.64
N ILE A 93 -4.88 -8.04 5.59
CA ILE A 93 -5.48 -6.70 5.47
C ILE A 93 -7.01 -6.80 5.53
N LEU A 94 -7.63 -7.71 4.75
CA LEU A 94 -9.07 -7.90 4.79
C LEU A 94 -9.58 -8.20 6.19
N LYS A 95 -8.92 -9.12 6.88
CA LYS A 95 -9.32 -9.57 8.21
C LYS A 95 -9.09 -8.50 9.29
N GLU A 96 -7.90 -7.92 9.35
CA GLU A 96 -7.46 -7.10 10.49
C GLU A 96 -7.79 -5.62 10.32
N GLN A 97 -7.76 -5.10 9.08
CA GLN A 97 -8.06 -3.70 8.83
C GLN A 97 -9.50 -3.47 8.42
N LEU A 98 -10.14 -4.43 7.73
CA LEU A 98 -11.48 -4.26 7.17
C LEU A 98 -12.54 -5.16 7.83
N GLU A 99 -12.16 -6.10 8.70
CA GLU A 99 -13.05 -7.10 9.33
C GLU A 99 -13.90 -7.87 8.31
N LEU A 100 -13.29 -8.19 7.16
CA LEU A 100 -13.91 -8.94 6.10
C LEU A 100 -13.36 -10.37 6.06
N SER A 101 -14.24 -11.36 6.16
CA SER A 101 -13.88 -12.78 6.06
C SER A 101 -13.63 -13.21 4.62
N GLU A 102 -14.37 -12.63 3.68
CA GLU A 102 -14.32 -13.00 2.26
C GLU A 102 -14.41 -11.75 1.37
N GLN A 103 -13.55 -11.70 0.38
CA GLN A 103 -13.55 -10.72 -0.68
C GLN A 103 -12.85 -11.32 -1.90
N LYS A 104 -13.53 -11.32 -3.06
CA LYS A 104 -12.89 -11.67 -4.31
C LYS A 104 -11.89 -10.58 -4.68
N LEU A 105 -10.63 -10.97 -4.82
CA LEU A 105 -9.54 -10.11 -5.25
C LEU A 105 -8.97 -10.63 -6.57
N GLU A 106 -8.62 -9.71 -7.44
CA GLU A 106 -7.89 -9.95 -8.70
C GLU A 106 -6.44 -9.47 -8.51
N GLY A 107 -5.47 -10.17 -9.09
CA GLY A 107 -4.06 -9.81 -8.95
C GLY A 107 -3.22 -10.85 -8.18
N PRO A 108 -2.03 -10.45 -7.67
CA PRO A 108 -1.55 -9.07 -7.64
C PRO A 108 -1.06 -8.55 -8.99
N MET A 109 -1.26 -7.26 -9.23
CA MET A 109 -0.40 -6.49 -10.12
C MET A 109 0.86 -6.13 -9.33
N ILE A 110 2.02 -6.14 -10.01
CA ILE A 110 3.31 -5.93 -9.34
C ILE A 110 3.92 -4.65 -9.89
N PHE A 111 4.24 -3.72 -9.00
CA PHE A 111 4.95 -2.48 -9.32
C PHE A 111 6.26 -2.43 -8.54
N SER A 112 7.21 -1.69 -9.06
CA SER A 112 8.53 -1.52 -8.46
C SER A 112 8.88 -0.04 -8.49
N GLU A 113 8.99 0.56 -7.32
CA GLU A 113 9.26 1.97 -7.15
C GLU A 113 10.50 2.20 -6.28
N VAL A 114 11.21 3.29 -6.55
CA VAL A 114 12.35 3.73 -5.76
C VAL A 114 12.07 5.12 -5.22
N TYR A 115 12.00 5.22 -3.91
CA TYR A 115 11.71 6.47 -3.21
C TYR A 115 12.98 7.10 -2.63
N GLY A 116 12.96 8.44 -2.48
CA GLY A 116 14.02 9.22 -1.84
C GLY A 116 15.39 8.95 -2.46
N GLU A 117 15.97 9.83 -3.19
CA GLU A 117 17.34 9.80 -3.78
C GLU A 117 18.02 8.39 -3.85
N HIS A 118 17.26 7.36 -4.30
CA HIS A 118 17.72 5.96 -4.41
C HIS A 118 17.93 5.21 -3.08
N SER A 119 17.39 5.71 -1.99
CA SER A 119 17.65 5.14 -0.67
C SER A 119 16.67 4.05 -0.24
N HIS A 120 15.47 3.99 -0.82
CA HIS A 120 14.44 3.04 -0.45
C HIS A 120 13.79 2.40 -1.68
N TRP A 121 13.80 1.07 -1.76
CA TRP A 121 13.18 0.33 -2.85
C TRP A 121 11.93 -0.39 -2.34
N ASP A 122 10.78 -0.13 -2.95
CA ASP A 122 9.52 -0.81 -2.66
C ASP A 122 9.09 -1.72 -3.81
N LEU A 123 8.70 -2.94 -3.47
CA LEU A 123 8.05 -3.87 -4.38
C LEU A 123 6.61 -4.06 -3.91
N GLU A 124 5.69 -3.61 -4.74
CA GLU A 124 4.30 -3.39 -4.40
C GLU A 124 3.41 -4.43 -5.06
N PHE A 125 2.59 -5.11 -4.27
CA PHE A 125 1.63 -6.12 -4.71
C PHE A 125 0.21 -5.55 -4.58
N VAL A 126 -0.38 -5.13 -5.69
CA VAL A 126 -1.67 -4.45 -5.72
C VAL A 126 -2.78 -5.40 -6.12
N PHE A 127 -3.76 -5.56 -5.26
CA PHE A 127 -4.95 -6.38 -5.47
C PHE A 127 -6.16 -5.50 -5.75
N LEU A 128 -6.95 -5.88 -6.75
CA LEU A 128 -8.16 -5.18 -7.13
C LEU A 128 -9.39 -5.92 -6.62
N GLY A 129 -10.33 -5.19 -6.04
CA GLY A 129 -11.60 -5.72 -5.57
C GLY A 129 -12.77 -4.80 -5.91
N LYS A 130 -14.00 -5.33 -5.75
CA LYS A 130 -15.23 -4.54 -5.88
C LYS A 130 -16.15 -4.86 -4.74
N ARG A 131 -16.73 -3.83 -4.12
CA ARG A 131 -17.69 -3.99 -3.03
C ARG A 131 -18.70 -2.83 -3.03
N GLU A 132 -19.91 -3.10 -2.58
CA GLU A 132 -20.96 -2.09 -2.54
C GLU A 132 -20.86 -1.19 -1.29
N SER A 133 -20.48 -1.80 -0.17
CA SER A 133 -20.37 -1.11 1.11
C SER A 133 -19.31 -1.73 2.00
N VAL A 134 -18.73 -0.93 2.86
CA VAL A 134 -17.79 -1.36 3.91
C VAL A 134 -18.18 -0.65 5.20
N LYS A 135 -18.12 -1.37 6.31
CA LYS A 135 -18.28 -0.80 7.65
C LYS A 135 -16.94 -0.24 8.12
N LYS A 136 -17.00 0.87 8.83
CA LYS A 136 -15.84 1.40 9.54
C LYS A 136 -15.42 0.39 10.63
N THR A 137 -14.14 0.09 10.70
CA THR A 137 -13.55 -0.77 11.72
C THR A 137 -12.75 0.04 12.73
N PRO A 138 -12.34 -0.54 13.87
CA PRO A 138 -11.48 0.16 14.84
C PRO A 138 -10.14 0.64 14.29
N ALA A 139 -9.61 0.01 13.23
CA ALA A 139 -8.37 0.42 12.59
C ALA A 139 -8.45 1.83 11.99
N TRP A 140 -9.62 2.29 11.61
CA TRP A 140 -9.82 3.53 10.88
C TRP A 140 -10.63 4.55 11.67
N ARG A 141 -10.16 5.79 11.70
CA ARG A 141 -10.96 6.93 12.17
C ARG A 141 -12.10 7.22 11.20
N GLU A 142 -11.82 7.14 9.90
CA GLU A 142 -12.76 7.24 8.81
C GLU A 142 -12.43 6.17 7.77
N LEU A 143 -13.43 5.48 7.24
CA LEU A 143 -13.30 4.50 6.17
C LEU A 143 -14.54 4.56 5.28
N ARG A 144 -14.36 4.95 4.02
CA ARG A 144 -15.47 5.08 3.07
C ARG A 144 -14.99 5.04 1.63
N PHE A 145 -15.93 4.89 0.72
CA PHE A 145 -15.69 5.10 -0.70
C PHE A 145 -15.58 6.59 -1.02
N VAL A 146 -14.52 6.96 -1.73
CA VAL A 146 -14.17 8.35 -2.08
C VAL A 146 -13.99 8.45 -3.58
N ASP A 147 -14.60 9.45 -4.20
CA ASP A 147 -14.36 9.80 -5.61
C ASP A 147 -12.94 10.39 -5.75
N THR A 148 -12.03 9.55 -6.21
CA THR A 148 -10.61 9.88 -6.31
C THR A 148 -10.32 10.99 -7.30
N SER A 149 -11.22 11.27 -8.25
CA SER A 149 -11.07 12.38 -9.19
C SER A 149 -11.18 13.77 -8.55
N LYS A 150 -11.67 13.82 -7.31
CA LYS A 150 -11.81 15.05 -6.51
C LYS A 150 -10.66 15.28 -5.54
N LEU A 151 -9.72 14.32 -5.45
CA LEU A 151 -8.58 14.40 -4.55
C LEU A 151 -7.36 14.94 -5.29
N ARG A 152 -6.62 15.80 -4.60
CA ARG A 152 -5.31 16.29 -5.02
C ARG A 152 -4.23 15.41 -4.40
N LYS A 153 -3.00 15.53 -4.90
CA LYS A 153 -1.85 14.76 -4.40
C LYS A 153 -1.65 14.92 -2.89
N GLU A 154 -1.75 16.13 -2.39
CA GLU A 154 -1.59 16.47 -0.98
C GLU A 154 -2.70 15.97 -0.05
N ASP A 155 -3.81 15.47 -0.60
CA ASP A 155 -4.88 14.87 0.19
C ASP A 155 -4.56 13.42 0.59
N PHE A 156 -3.54 12.83 -0.03
CA PHE A 156 -3.08 11.47 0.28
C PHE A 156 -1.94 11.46 1.28
N ALA A 157 -1.74 10.34 1.91
CA ALA A 157 -0.57 10.05 2.73
C ALA A 157 0.22 8.88 2.15
N ARG A 158 1.52 8.82 2.45
CA ARG A 158 2.43 7.73 2.08
C ARG A 158 2.49 7.43 0.58
N LEU A 159 2.31 8.43 -0.28
CA LEU A 159 2.36 8.28 -1.73
C LEU A 159 1.34 7.26 -2.28
N HIS A 160 0.23 7.01 -1.58
CA HIS A 160 -0.79 6.07 -2.03
C HIS A 160 -1.52 6.51 -3.30
N GLU A 161 -1.40 7.79 -3.70
CA GLU A 161 -1.83 8.27 -5.01
C GLU A 161 -1.09 7.60 -6.16
N ASP A 162 0.20 7.26 -5.98
CA ASP A 162 1.00 6.59 -7.01
C ASP A 162 0.48 5.18 -7.29
N ILE A 163 0.06 4.45 -6.23
CA ILE A 163 -0.62 3.15 -6.37
C ILE A 163 -1.93 3.30 -7.15
N LEU A 164 -2.74 4.31 -6.83
CA LEU A 164 -3.99 4.56 -7.53
C LEU A 164 -3.76 4.97 -8.99
N ALA A 165 -2.73 5.75 -9.26
CA ALA A 165 -2.33 6.13 -10.61
C ALA A 165 -1.90 4.92 -11.44
N SER A 166 -1.10 4.02 -10.86
CA SER A 166 -0.59 2.80 -11.50
C SER A 166 -1.72 1.86 -11.96
N VAL A 167 -2.86 1.86 -11.26
CA VAL A 167 -4.05 1.07 -11.63
C VAL A 167 -5.15 1.89 -12.30
N GLY A 168 -4.86 3.12 -12.72
CA GLY A 168 -5.79 4.00 -13.45
C GLY A 168 -6.97 4.50 -12.63
N LYS A 169 -6.82 4.58 -11.30
CA LYS A 169 -7.87 5.01 -10.38
C LYS A 169 -7.70 6.45 -9.89
N TRP A 170 -6.60 7.08 -10.21
CA TRP A 170 -6.35 8.50 -9.94
C TRP A 170 -5.45 9.08 -11.04
N LYS A 171 -5.57 10.38 -11.28
CA LYS A 171 -4.70 11.14 -12.17
C LYS A 171 -4.43 12.50 -11.52
N PRO A 172 -3.18 12.97 -11.55
CA PRO A 172 -2.88 14.34 -11.15
C PRO A 172 -3.68 15.32 -12.02
N ALA A 173 -4.21 16.36 -11.39
CA ALA A 173 -4.93 17.45 -12.04
C ALA A 173 -3.98 18.27 -12.92
#